data_7a7faae6dd4e60f4768c822017ed837a
#
_entry.id   7a7faae6dd4e60f4768c822017ed837a
#
_cell.length_a   1.000
_cell.length_b   1.000
_cell.length_c   1.000
_cell.angle_alpha   90.00
_cell.angle_beta   90.00
_cell.angle_gamma   90.00
#
_symmetry.space_group_name_H-M   'P 1'
#
loop_
_entity.id
_entity.type
_entity.pdbx_description
1 polymer ?
#
loop_
_entity_poly.entity_id
_entity_poly.type
_entity_poly.pdbx_seq_one_letter_code
_entity_poly.pdbx_strand_id
1 'polypeptide(L)'
;NKKMLEEGKLNLKNFKNIKWIQARAEELPVDDNTFDFYSISYGIRNVTNINKTLSEAFRVLKPGGRFMCLEFSKIDNETLNFFYKQYSKAIPLIGRYVVGSAEPYEYLTESINQFYNQNQLIELMNNNGFSHTEYRNLYNGISAIHSGWKI
;
A
#
# COMPACT_ATOMS: atom_id res chain seq x y z
N ASN A 1 8.53 7.90 -7.11
CA ASN A 1 9.98 7.95 -7.13
C ASN A 1 10.49 7.71 -8.56
N LYS A 2 11.31 8.65 -9.10
CA LYS A 2 11.82 8.61 -10.49
C LYS A 2 12.64 7.34 -10.77
N LYS A 3 13.54 6.97 -9.85
CA LYS A 3 14.39 5.77 -10.01
C LYS A 3 13.58 4.49 -10.11
N MET A 4 12.54 4.33 -9.29
CA MET A 4 11.64 3.15 -9.35
C MET A 4 10.88 3.10 -10.67
N LEU A 5 10.46 4.24 -11.20
CA LEU A 5 9.78 4.32 -12.49
C LEU A 5 10.70 3.91 -13.64
N GLU A 6 11.95 4.37 -13.63
CA GLU A 6 12.97 4.03 -14.62
C GLU A 6 13.29 2.52 -14.58
N GLU A 7 13.48 1.97 -13.39
CA GLU A 7 13.68 0.53 -13.20
C GLU A 7 12.48 -0.29 -13.69
N GLY A 8 11.27 0.13 -13.35
CA GLY A 8 10.05 -0.50 -13.85
C GLY A 8 9.97 -0.51 -15.37
N LYS A 9 10.32 0.61 -16.03
CA LYS A 9 10.37 0.71 -17.49
C LYS A 9 11.36 -0.26 -18.12
N LEU A 10 12.54 -0.43 -17.48
CA LEU A 10 13.55 -1.37 -17.95
C LEU A 10 13.07 -2.82 -17.82
N ASN A 11 12.54 -3.18 -16.65
CA ASN A 11 12.11 -4.54 -16.37
C ASN A 11 10.88 -4.97 -17.19
N LEU A 12 10.00 -4.03 -17.51
CA LEU A 12 8.75 -4.28 -18.24
C LEU A 12 8.76 -3.76 -19.69
N LYS A 13 9.95 -3.57 -20.27
CA LYS A 13 10.11 -3.04 -21.65
C LYS A 13 9.39 -3.83 -22.74
N ASN A 14 9.13 -5.11 -22.52
CA ASN A 14 8.44 -5.99 -23.47
C ASN A 14 6.91 -5.80 -23.48
N PHE A 15 6.35 -5.11 -22.48
CA PHE A 15 4.92 -4.84 -22.37
C PHE A 15 4.61 -3.48 -22.99
N LYS A 16 4.02 -3.47 -24.19
CA LYS A 16 3.72 -2.23 -24.94
C LYS A 16 2.47 -1.50 -24.49
N ASN A 17 1.64 -2.14 -23.66
CA ASN A 17 0.36 -1.61 -23.15
C ASN A 17 0.49 -0.85 -21.83
N ILE A 18 1.70 -0.55 -21.37
CA ILE A 18 1.93 0.19 -20.10
C ILE A 18 2.18 1.66 -20.41
N LYS A 19 1.36 2.54 -19.83
CA LYS A 19 1.59 3.98 -19.80
C LYS A 19 2.24 4.36 -18.47
N TRP A 20 3.43 4.91 -18.52
CA TRP A 20 4.21 5.32 -17.36
C TRP A 20 3.99 6.79 -17.03
N ILE A 21 3.49 7.09 -15.84
CA ILE A 21 3.22 8.45 -15.37
C ILE A 21 3.95 8.66 -14.06
N GLN A 22 4.75 9.71 -13.96
CA GLN A 22 5.35 10.13 -12.70
C GLN A 22 4.42 11.15 -12.03
N ALA A 23 3.83 10.74 -10.89
CA ALA A 23 2.94 11.59 -10.12
C ALA A 23 3.05 11.28 -8.63
N ARG A 24 2.40 12.09 -7.80
CA ARG A 24 2.10 11.77 -6.41
C ARG A 24 0.77 11.02 -6.37
N ALA A 25 0.61 10.11 -5.43
CA ALA A 25 -0.65 9.36 -5.28
C ALA A 25 -1.80 10.27 -4.80
N GLU A 26 -1.47 11.39 -4.16
CA GLU A 26 -2.40 12.41 -3.70
C GLU A 26 -2.89 13.36 -4.80
N GLU A 27 -2.29 13.30 -6.01
CA GLU A 27 -2.61 14.20 -7.14
C GLU A 27 -2.18 13.53 -8.44
N LEU A 28 -3.10 12.88 -9.11
CA LEU A 28 -2.85 12.16 -10.35
C LEU A 28 -3.20 13.04 -11.57
N PRO A 29 -2.31 13.17 -12.56
CA PRO A 29 -2.56 13.97 -13.77
C PRO A 29 -3.45 13.19 -14.74
N VAL A 30 -4.63 12.79 -14.30
CA VAL A 30 -5.63 12.06 -15.07
C VAL A 30 -7.03 12.56 -14.71
N ASP A 31 -7.95 12.45 -15.65
CA ASP A 31 -9.34 12.89 -15.48
C ASP A 31 -10.12 12.02 -14.50
N ASP A 32 -11.25 12.56 -14.01
CA ASP A 32 -12.20 11.83 -13.19
C ASP A 32 -12.77 10.63 -13.97
N ASN A 33 -13.16 9.58 -13.25
CA ASN A 33 -13.89 8.44 -13.84
C ASN A 33 -13.15 7.80 -15.05
N THR A 34 -11.82 7.67 -14.96
CA THR A 34 -11.00 7.17 -16.07
C THR A 34 -10.78 5.67 -15.99
N PHE A 35 -10.60 5.12 -14.79
CA PHE A 35 -10.15 3.74 -14.59
C PHE A 35 -11.25 2.83 -14.05
N ASP A 36 -11.25 1.60 -14.50
CA ASP A 36 -12.10 0.53 -13.97
C ASP A 36 -11.50 -0.09 -12.70
N PHE A 37 -10.17 0.04 -12.54
CA PHE A 37 -9.43 -0.57 -11.45
C PHE A 37 -8.31 0.35 -10.96
N TYR A 38 -8.15 0.46 -9.64
CA TYR A 38 -7.02 1.12 -8.99
C TYR A 38 -6.37 0.15 -8.00
N SER A 39 -5.09 -0.10 -8.13
CA SER A 39 -4.36 -0.92 -7.18
C SER A 39 -3.11 -0.23 -6.65
N ILE A 40 -2.85 -0.41 -5.36
CA ILE A 40 -1.62 0.02 -4.70
C ILE A 40 -1.08 -1.12 -3.83
N SER A 41 0.22 -1.41 -3.97
CA SER A 41 0.87 -2.50 -3.24
C SER A 41 2.09 -1.99 -2.52
N TYR A 42 2.12 -2.17 -1.19
CA TYR A 42 3.20 -1.76 -0.29
C TYR A 42 3.65 -0.31 -0.46
N GLY A 43 2.71 0.57 -0.81
CA GLY A 43 2.97 1.96 -1.15
C GLY A 43 2.16 2.97 -0.33
N ILE A 44 0.94 2.61 0.11
CA ILE A 44 0.04 3.57 0.75
C ILE A 44 0.56 4.06 2.11
N ARG A 45 1.34 3.26 2.84
CA ARG A 45 1.95 3.69 4.10
C ARG A 45 3.00 4.79 3.94
N ASN A 46 3.53 4.96 2.71
CA ASN A 46 4.60 5.91 2.39
C ASN A 46 4.07 7.23 1.79
N VAL A 47 2.77 7.38 1.60
CA VAL A 47 2.18 8.62 1.09
C VAL A 47 2.13 9.67 2.20
N THR A 48 2.17 10.94 1.84
CA THR A 48 2.14 12.04 2.81
C THR A 48 0.75 12.18 3.45
N ASN A 49 -0.32 11.92 2.68
CA ASN A 49 -1.70 12.04 3.16
C ASN A 49 -2.58 10.93 2.59
N ILE A 50 -2.90 9.95 3.44
CA ILE A 50 -3.69 8.77 3.05
C ILE A 50 -5.11 9.16 2.63
N ASN A 51 -5.76 10.11 3.32
CA ASN A 51 -7.09 10.56 2.95
C ASN A 51 -7.10 11.18 1.55
N LYS A 52 -6.13 12.03 1.23
CA LYS A 52 -5.99 12.57 -0.13
C LYS A 52 -5.75 11.47 -1.16
N THR A 53 -4.91 10.48 -0.84
CA THR A 53 -4.65 9.34 -1.74
C THR A 53 -5.92 8.53 -2.00
N LEU A 54 -6.71 8.24 -0.96
CA LEU A 54 -7.97 7.50 -1.09
C LEU A 54 -9.02 8.31 -1.85
N SER A 55 -9.15 9.61 -1.56
CA SER A 55 -10.03 10.52 -2.30
C SER A 55 -9.64 10.61 -3.78
N GLU A 56 -8.35 10.66 -4.07
CA GLU A 56 -7.84 10.70 -5.44
C GLU A 56 -8.06 9.37 -6.18
N ALA A 57 -7.83 8.24 -5.51
CA ALA A 57 -8.16 6.93 -6.04
C ALA A 57 -9.66 6.80 -6.35
N PHE A 58 -10.52 7.33 -5.46
CA PHE A 58 -11.96 7.37 -5.68
C PHE A 58 -12.32 8.28 -6.88
N ARG A 59 -11.72 9.45 -7.00
CA ARG A 59 -11.96 10.39 -8.10
C ARG A 59 -11.70 9.77 -9.46
N VAL A 60 -10.54 9.11 -9.62
CA VAL A 60 -10.10 8.57 -10.92
C VAL A 60 -10.80 7.26 -11.30
N LEU A 61 -11.42 6.56 -10.35
CA LEU A 61 -12.21 5.38 -10.63
C LEU A 61 -13.56 5.76 -11.25
N LYS A 62 -14.02 4.99 -12.23
CA LYS A 62 -15.37 5.05 -12.76
C LYS A 62 -16.40 4.58 -11.73
N PRO A 63 -17.68 5.00 -11.80
CA PRO A 63 -18.76 4.30 -11.11
C PRO A 63 -18.73 2.80 -11.46
N GLY A 64 -18.83 1.94 -10.45
CA GLY A 64 -18.59 0.49 -10.58
C GLY A 64 -17.11 0.07 -10.58
N GLY A 65 -16.18 1.00 -10.49
CA GLY A 65 -14.75 0.72 -10.41
C GLY A 65 -14.31 0.23 -9.03
N ARG A 66 -13.26 -0.56 -9.00
CA ARG A 66 -12.78 -1.21 -7.77
C ARG A 66 -11.40 -0.70 -7.36
N PHE A 67 -11.27 -0.34 -6.09
CA PHE A 67 -9.99 -0.07 -5.42
C PHE A 67 -9.48 -1.33 -4.73
N MET A 68 -8.16 -1.58 -4.82
CA MET A 68 -7.48 -2.63 -4.06
C MET A 68 -6.16 -2.11 -3.48
N CYS A 69 -5.95 -2.42 -2.21
CA CYS A 69 -4.73 -2.09 -1.49
C CYS A 69 -4.15 -3.32 -0.81
N LEU A 70 -2.93 -3.72 -1.20
CA LEU A 70 -2.13 -4.70 -0.47
C LEU A 70 -1.11 -3.96 0.37
N GLU A 71 -1.15 -4.13 1.69
CA GLU A 71 -0.22 -3.45 2.60
C GLU A 71 0.08 -4.31 3.83
N PHE A 72 1.17 -4.02 4.50
CA PHE A 72 1.43 -4.54 5.84
C PHE A 72 0.33 -4.10 6.80
N SER A 73 0.04 -4.95 7.78
CA SER A 73 -1.03 -4.70 8.72
C SER A 73 -0.67 -5.18 10.12
N LYS A 74 -1.63 -5.20 11.03
CA LYS A 74 -1.42 -5.63 12.42
C LYS A 74 -1.83 -7.08 12.59
N ILE A 75 -0.98 -7.85 13.27
CA ILE A 75 -1.27 -9.24 13.61
C ILE A 75 -2.24 -9.25 14.78
N ASP A 76 -3.43 -9.83 14.59
CA ASP A 76 -4.48 -9.90 15.61
C ASP A 76 -4.15 -10.89 16.74
N ASN A 77 -3.39 -11.95 16.43
CA ASN A 77 -3.00 -12.96 17.42
C ASN A 77 -1.84 -12.44 18.27
N GLU A 78 -2.06 -12.24 19.58
CA GLU A 78 -1.08 -11.70 20.52
C GLU A 78 0.21 -12.53 20.59
N THR A 79 0.11 -13.84 20.57
CA THR A 79 1.27 -14.74 20.63
C THR A 79 2.11 -14.62 19.37
N LEU A 80 1.48 -14.64 18.19
CA LEU A 80 2.17 -14.43 16.93
C LEU A 80 2.77 -13.03 16.83
N ASN A 81 2.05 -12.01 17.31
CA ASN A 81 2.52 -10.63 17.33
C ASN A 81 3.76 -10.48 18.23
N PHE A 82 3.79 -11.17 19.37
CA PHE A 82 4.98 -11.19 20.22
C PHE A 82 6.20 -11.78 19.49
N PHE A 83 6.06 -12.94 18.87
CA PHE A 83 7.16 -13.55 18.09
C PHE A 83 7.56 -12.71 16.89
N TYR A 84 6.61 -12.14 16.17
CA TYR A 84 6.87 -11.23 15.05
C TYR A 84 7.65 -9.99 15.49
N LYS A 85 7.29 -9.38 16.62
CA LYS A 85 8.02 -8.23 17.18
C LYS A 85 9.46 -8.59 17.57
N GLN A 86 9.69 -9.79 18.11
CA GLN A 86 11.08 -10.22 18.42
C GLN A 86 11.87 -10.46 17.13
N TYR A 87 11.27 -11.12 16.15
CA TYR A 87 11.87 -11.31 14.82
C TYR A 87 12.16 -9.98 14.12
N SER A 88 11.23 -9.04 14.13
CA SER A 88 11.39 -7.72 13.52
C SER A 88 12.54 -6.91 14.09
N LYS A 89 12.86 -7.07 15.39
CA LYS A 89 14.04 -6.45 16.02
C LYS A 89 15.36 -7.02 15.49
N ALA A 90 15.36 -8.26 15.03
CA ALA A 90 16.55 -8.91 14.46
C ALA A 90 16.77 -8.53 12.98
N ILE A 91 15.73 -8.11 12.26
CA ILE A 91 15.80 -7.78 10.82
C ILE A 91 16.83 -6.69 10.51
N PRO A 92 16.91 -5.54 11.24
CA PRO A 92 17.92 -4.52 10.98
C PRO A 92 19.35 -5.03 11.18
N LEU A 93 19.56 -5.92 12.16
CA LEU A 93 20.88 -6.53 12.39
C LEU A 93 21.27 -7.43 11.22
N ILE A 94 20.35 -8.25 10.74
CA ILE A 94 20.57 -9.11 9.56
C ILE A 94 20.79 -8.22 8.31
N GLY A 95 20.02 -7.17 8.13
CA GLY A 95 20.17 -6.22 7.03
C GLY A 95 21.54 -5.56 6.98
N ARG A 96 22.06 -5.20 8.15
CA ARG A 96 23.41 -4.64 8.27
C ARG A 96 24.50 -5.61 7.79
N TYR A 97 24.36 -6.90 8.09
CA TYR A 97 25.31 -7.92 7.65
C TYR A 97 25.18 -8.30 6.17
N VAL A 98 23.95 -8.32 5.63
CA VAL A 98 23.68 -8.83 4.28
C VAL A 98 23.75 -7.71 3.22
N VAL A 99 23.24 -6.51 3.54
CA VAL A 99 23.12 -5.39 2.59
C VAL A 99 24.02 -4.22 2.93
N GLY A 100 24.71 -4.27 4.08
CA GLY A 100 25.63 -3.23 4.52
C GLY A 100 24.95 -2.01 5.17
N SER A 101 23.61 -1.97 5.29
CA SER A 101 22.86 -0.89 5.94
C SER A 101 21.66 -1.43 6.71
N ALA A 102 21.44 -0.90 7.91
CA ALA A 102 20.26 -1.17 8.75
C ALA A 102 19.10 -0.20 8.44
N GLU A 103 19.40 0.99 7.97
CA GLU A 103 18.46 2.12 7.81
C GLU A 103 17.18 1.78 7.02
N PRO A 104 17.22 1.09 5.85
CA PRO A 104 16.00 0.73 5.12
C PRO A 104 15.09 -0.21 5.92
N TYR A 105 15.67 -1.07 6.75
CA TYR A 105 14.92 -2.05 7.55
C TYR A 105 14.33 -1.42 8.82
N GLU A 106 15.03 -0.47 9.42
CA GLU A 106 14.53 0.34 10.53
C GLU A 106 13.31 1.16 10.07
N TYR A 107 13.45 1.87 8.94
CA TYR A 107 12.34 2.60 8.31
C TYR A 107 11.15 1.69 8.00
N LEU A 108 11.39 0.50 7.44
CA LEU A 108 10.33 -0.46 7.14
C LEU A 108 9.57 -0.85 8.42
N THR A 109 10.30 -1.22 9.46
CA THR A 109 9.70 -1.64 10.74
C THR A 109 8.93 -0.49 11.40
N GLU A 110 9.47 0.71 11.38
CA GLU A 110 8.82 1.90 11.94
C GLU A 110 7.55 2.26 11.17
N SER A 111 7.62 2.31 9.85
CA SER A 111 6.46 2.64 9.00
C SER A 111 5.33 1.62 9.15
N ILE A 112 5.64 0.33 9.31
CA ILE A 112 4.64 -0.71 9.59
C ILE A 112 4.01 -0.48 10.98
N ASN A 113 4.82 -0.16 11.99
CA ASN A 113 4.32 0.06 13.35
C ASN A 113 3.41 1.28 13.47
N GLN A 114 3.66 2.30 12.68
CA GLN A 114 2.86 3.54 12.65
C GLN A 114 1.62 3.41 11.75
N PHE A 115 1.58 2.42 10.86
CA PHE A 115 0.49 2.26 9.91
C PHE A 115 -0.81 1.78 10.59
N TYR A 116 -1.92 2.03 9.95
CA TYR A 116 -3.27 1.65 10.35
C TYR A 116 -3.44 0.13 10.44
N ASN A 117 -4.32 -0.32 11.35
CA ASN A 117 -4.80 -1.69 11.33
C ASN A 117 -5.88 -1.87 10.25
N GLN A 118 -6.32 -3.12 10.05
CA GLN A 118 -7.27 -3.47 9.00
C GLN A 118 -8.57 -2.67 9.09
N ASN A 119 -9.17 -2.58 10.28
CA ASN A 119 -10.46 -1.91 10.49
C ASN A 119 -10.33 -0.39 10.33
N GLN A 120 -9.23 0.19 10.79
CA GLN A 120 -8.96 1.62 10.62
C GLN A 120 -8.83 2.00 9.14
N LEU A 121 -8.17 1.15 8.32
CA LEU A 121 -8.07 1.41 6.88
C LEU A 121 -9.44 1.25 6.19
N ILE A 122 -10.27 0.29 6.59
CA ILE A 122 -11.66 0.19 6.14
C ILE A 122 -12.44 1.46 6.45
N GLU A 123 -12.32 1.97 7.67
CA GLU A 123 -13.00 3.21 8.06
C GLU A 123 -12.56 4.41 7.19
N LEU A 124 -11.25 4.54 6.95
CA LEU A 124 -10.72 5.57 6.05
C LEU A 124 -11.25 5.43 4.63
N MET A 125 -11.36 4.20 4.10
CA MET A 125 -11.93 3.95 2.78
C MET A 125 -13.41 4.37 2.73
N ASN A 126 -14.21 3.99 3.73
CA ASN A 126 -15.62 4.38 3.82
C ASN A 126 -15.79 5.90 3.88
N ASN A 127 -14.97 6.58 4.70
CA ASN A 127 -14.99 8.03 4.83
C ASN A 127 -14.60 8.77 3.52
N ASN A 128 -13.89 8.08 2.62
CA ASN A 128 -13.55 8.59 1.29
C ASN A 128 -14.50 8.12 0.17
N GLY A 129 -15.68 7.58 0.53
CA GLY A 129 -16.76 7.27 -0.39
C GLY A 129 -16.80 5.85 -0.93
N PHE A 130 -15.83 5.00 -0.60
CA PHE A 130 -15.87 3.60 -1.02
C PHE A 130 -16.98 2.84 -0.30
N SER A 131 -17.66 1.97 -1.05
CA SER A 131 -18.73 1.08 -0.57
C SER A 131 -18.28 -0.38 -0.69
N HIS A 132 -18.99 -1.28 0.01
CA HIS A 132 -18.67 -2.71 0.04
C HIS A 132 -17.20 -2.95 0.35
N THR A 133 -16.70 -2.21 1.34
CA THR A 133 -15.30 -2.33 1.78
C THR A 133 -15.10 -3.59 2.59
N GLU A 134 -14.07 -4.31 2.26
CA GLU A 134 -13.68 -5.56 2.93
C GLU A 134 -12.17 -5.68 3.00
N TYR A 135 -11.69 -6.52 3.90
CA TYR A 135 -10.28 -6.93 3.90
C TYR A 135 -10.12 -8.44 4.04
N ARG A 136 -9.01 -8.93 3.55
CA ARG A 136 -8.57 -10.31 3.71
C ARG A 136 -7.15 -10.35 4.25
N ASN A 137 -6.97 -10.96 5.41
CA ASN A 137 -5.66 -11.16 6.00
C ASN A 137 -4.84 -12.19 5.21
N LEU A 138 -3.57 -11.87 5.03
CA LEU A 138 -2.54 -12.75 4.49
C LEU A 138 -1.50 -13.01 5.59
N TYR A 139 -1.00 -14.24 5.65
CA TYR A 139 0.03 -14.64 6.62
C TYR A 139 -0.34 -14.24 8.05
N ASN A 140 -1.56 -14.60 8.49
CA ASN A 140 -2.09 -14.29 9.82
C ASN A 140 -2.13 -12.77 10.16
N GLY A 141 -2.31 -11.91 9.17
CA GLY A 141 -2.43 -10.48 9.36
C GLY A 141 -1.12 -9.68 9.22
N ILE A 142 0.00 -10.32 8.91
CA ILE A 142 1.25 -9.60 8.57
C ILE A 142 1.02 -8.63 7.42
N SER A 143 0.22 -9.06 6.44
CA SER A 143 -0.29 -8.20 5.36
C SER A 143 -1.79 -8.42 5.22
N ALA A 144 -2.47 -7.46 4.63
CA ALA A 144 -3.87 -7.56 4.28
C ALA A 144 -4.15 -6.96 2.90
N ILE A 145 -5.08 -7.57 2.19
CA ILE A 145 -5.67 -6.99 0.99
C ILE A 145 -6.97 -6.31 1.41
N HIS A 146 -7.06 -5.00 1.19
CA HIS A 146 -8.29 -4.24 1.32
C HIS A 146 -8.89 -4.00 -0.04
N SER A 147 -10.20 -4.04 -0.16
CA SER A 147 -10.91 -3.67 -1.38
C SER A 147 -12.19 -2.89 -1.09
N GLY A 148 -12.59 -2.07 -2.05
CA GLY A 148 -13.82 -1.29 -2.00
C GLY A 148 -14.23 -0.84 -3.39
N TRP A 149 -15.49 -0.45 -3.54
CA TRP A 149 -16.09 -0.07 -4.81
C TRP A 149 -16.52 1.40 -4.79
N LYS A 150 -16.39 2.06 -5.92
CA LYS A 150 -17.07 3.31 -6.20
C LYS A 150 -18.45 3.01 -6.76
N ILE A 151 -19.50 3.26 -5.98
CA ILE A 151 -20.90 3.03 -6.37
C ILE A 151 -21.61 4.37 -6.51
#